data_2b678a689f10c3b610a5ce0bcbfbe930
#
_entry.id   2b678a689f10c3b610a5ce0bcbfbe930
#
_cell.length_a   1.000
_cell.length_b   1.000
_cell.length_c   1.000
_cell.angle_alpha   90.00
_cell.angle_beta   90.00
_cell.angle_gamma   90.00
#
_symmetry.space_group_name_H-M   'P 1'
#
loop_
_entity.id
_entity.type
_entity.pdbx_description
1 polymer ?
#
loop_
_entity_poly.entity_id
_entity_poly.type
_entity_poly.pdbx_seq_one_letter_code
_entity_poly.pdbx_strand_id
1 'polypeptide(L)'
;MTIRSEASKSSNASPAAATLEVGALTVTKFMSARSFFDTNVLIYGDDGSEPIKQRLATALFAEHRSRRTGVVSLQVLQEYFVVATRKLGIEPLVARRKVELIAELDVATPDVSDILAAIDLHRLHGFSFWDALILRSATLAGCTVLFSEDFQDERQIEGLRIVNPFR
;
A
#
# COMPACT_ATOMS: atom_id res chain seq x y z
N MET A 1 -26.08 44.87 44.79
CA MET A 1 -26.65 45.00 43.45
C MET A 1 -25.63 44.41 42.47
N THR A 2 -25.84 43.18 42.09
CA THR A 2 -24.85 42.30 41.42
C THR A 2 -25.14 42.31 39.93
N ILE A 3 -24.19 42.65 39.11
CA ILE A 3 -24.29 42.51 37.65
C ILE A 3 -23.29 41.46 37.20
N ARG A 4 -23.83 40.33 36.73
CA ARG A 4 -23.04 39.26 36.07
C ARG A 4 -22.73 39.68 34.64
N SER A 5 -21.48 39.57 34.25
CA SER A 5 -20.99 39.66 32.89
C SER A 5 -20.89 38.24 32.31
N GLU A 6 -21.67 37.94 31.28
CA GLU A 6 -21.55 36.71 30.51
C GLU A 6 -20.45 36.87 29.45
N ALA A 7 -19.45 35.99 29.51
CA ALA A 7 -18.44 35.88 28.52
C ALA A 7 -18.87 34.95 27.37
N SER A 8 -19.07 35.51 26.21
CA SER A 8 -19.33 34.81 24.94
C SER A 8 -18.11 33.97 24.55
N LYS A 9 -18.32 32.64 24.46
CA LYS A 9 -17.35 31.73 23.84
C LYS A 9 -17.58 31.71 22.33
N SER A 10 -16.72 32.33 21.58
CA SER A 10 -16.64 32.16 20.15
C SER A 10 -15.94 30.84 19.82
N SER A 11 -16.66 29.88 19.30
CA SER A 11 -16.15 28.63 18.76
C SER A 11 -15.59 28.89 17.37
N ASN A 12 -14.28 28.89 17.26
CA ASN A 12 -13.58 28.94 15.97
C ASN A 12 -13.46 27.51 15.42
N ALA A 13 -14.46 27.08 14.66
CA ALA A 13 -14.41 25.83 13.89
C ALA A 13 -13.67 26.09 12.59
N SER A 14 -12.51 25.47 12.44
CA SER A 14 -11.70 25.48 11.22
C SER A 14 -12.39 24.65 10.13
N PRO A 15 -12.66 25.16 8.92
CA PRO A 15 -13.27 24.40 7.84
C PRO A 15 -12.21 23.73 6.97
N ALA A 16 -11.69 22.59 7.40
CA ALA A 16 -10.75 21.80 6.59
C ALA A 16 -10.92 20.28 6.73
N ALA A 17 -12.15 19.81 6.82
CA ALA A 17 -12.42 18.38 6.95
C ALA A 17 -13.63 17.89 6.14
N ALA A 18 -13.88 18.45 5.00
CA ALA A 18 -14.98 17.98 4.16
C ALA A 18 -14.52 17.94 2.70
N THR A 19 -14.01 16.82 2.24
CA THR A 19 -14.13 16.28 0.87
C THR A 19 -13.08 15.18 0.60
N LEU A 20 -13.10 14.06 1.36
CA LEU A 20 -12.32 12.83 1.05
C LEU A 20 -13.06 11.56 1.52
N GLU A 21 -14.41 11.53 1.42
CA GLU A 21 -15.19 10.57 2.22
C GLU A 21 -15.46 9.19 1.62
N VAL A 22 -15.15 8.86 0.37
CA VAL A 22 -15.46 7.53 -0.16
C VAL A 22 -14.24 6.61 -0.21
N GLY A 23 -13.04 7.11 -0.54
CA GLY A 23 -11.80 6.33 -0.51
C GLY A 23 -11.13 6.29 0.88
N ALA A 24 -11.30 7.34 1.70
CA ALA A 24 -10.65 7.49 2.98
C ALA A 24 -11.12 6.48 4.05
N LEU A 25 -12.39 6.09 4.06
CA LEU A 25 -12.94 5.15 5.05
C LEU A 25 -12.40 3.73 4.87
N THR A 26 -12.16 3.29 3.63
CA THR A 26 -11.58 1.96 3.35
C THR A 26 -10.10 1.91 3.75
N VAL A 27 -9.35 2.96 3.46
CA VAL A 27 -7.92 3.06 3.79
C VAL A 27 -7.73 3.12 5.32
N THR A 28 -8.48 3.95 6.03
CA THR A 28 -8.36 4.11 7.49
C THR A 28 -8.58 2.81 8.26
N LYS A 29 -9.45 1.92 7.78
CA LYS A 29 -9.77 0.64 8.44
C LYS A 29 -8.57 -0.31 8.53
N PHE A 30 -7.61 -0.24 7.61
CA PHE A 30 -6.46 -1.17 7.53
C PHE A 30 -5.13 -0.57 7.96
N MET A 31 -5.11 0.66 8.41
CA MET A 31 -3.87 1.38 8.75
C MET A 31 -3.07 0.76 9.91
N SER A 32 -3.68 -0.04 10.76
CA SER A 32 -3.00 -0.77 11.85
C SER A 32 -2.64 -2.22 11.49
N ALA A 33 -3.17 -2.74 10.39
CA ALA A 33 -2.90 -4.08 9.93
C ALA A 33 -1.52 -4.18 9.28
N ARG A 34 -0.81 -5.30 9.48
CA ARG A 34 0.41 -5.60 8.74
C ARG A 34 0.03 -5.85 7.28
N SER A 35 0.50 -5.01 6.40
CA SER A 35 0.01 -4.89 5.03
C SER A 35 1.13 -5.01 4.02
N PHE A 36 0.92 -5.84 3.01
CA PHE A 36 1.83 -6.01 1.89
C PHE A 36 1.46 -5.05 0.75
N PHE A 37 2.46 -4.45 0.14
CA PHE A 37 2.31 -3.55 -1.00
C PHE A 37 2.74 -4.25 -2.28
N ASP A 38 1.81 -4.38 -3.23
CA ASP A 38 2.14 -4.79 -4.59
C ASP A 38 2.81 -3.65 -5.36
N THR A 39 3.58 -3.99 -6.37
CA THR A 39 4.33 -3.06 -7.21
C THR A 39 3.46 -1.97 -7.81
N ASN A 40 2.25 -2.31 -8.30
CA ASN A 40 1.34 -1.35 -8.93
C ASN A 40 0.97 -0.20 -7.99
N VAL A 41 0.74 -0.48 -6.70
CA VAL A 41 0.40 0.54 -5.71
C VAL A 41 1.55 1.52 -5.49
N LEU A 42 2.79 1.02 -5.43
CA LEU A 42 3.99 1.85 -5.26
C LEU A 42 4.28 2.70 -6.49
N ILE A 43 4.09 2.15 -7.68
CA ILE A 43 4.28 2.84 -8.97
C ILE A 43 3.33 4.03 -9.09
N TYR A 44 2.07 3.92 -8.66
CA TYR A 44 1.15 5.05 -8.66
C TYR A 44 1.63 6.21 -7.80
N GLY A 45 2.42 5.97 -6.76
CA GLY A 45 3.05 7.04 -5.97
C GLY A 45 3.95 7.98 -6.79
N ASP A 46 4.45 7.51 -7.93
CA ASP A 46 5.33 8.27 -8.82
C ASP A 46 4.70 8.56 -10.20
N ASP A 47 3.48 8.08 -10.45
CA ASP A 47 2.77 8.30 -11.73
C ASP A 47 1.98 9.62 -11.72
N GLY A 48 2.55 10.67 -12.27
CA GLY A 48 1.90 11.98 -12.39
C GLY A 48 0.70 12.01 -13.36
N SER A 49 0.51 10.98 -14.19
CA SER A 49 -0.65 10.90 -15.10
C SER A 49 -1.94 10.51 -14.36
N GLU A 50 -1.82 9.94 -13.15
CA GLU A 50 -2.93 9.46 -12.31
C GLU A 50 -2.97 10.20 -10.95
N PRO A 51 -3.24 11.52 -10.92
CA PRO A 51 -3.01 12.36 -9.74
C PRO A 51 -3.84 11.97 -8.50
N ILE A 52 -5.00 11.33 -8.69
CA ILE A 52 -5.81 10.83 -7.58
C ILE A 52 -5.15 9.59 -6.96
N LYS A 53 -4.79 8.61 -7.79
CA LYS A 53 -4.09 7.39 -7.34
C LYS A 53 -2.74 7.72 -6.73
N GLN A 54 -2.00 8.69 -7.30
CA GLN A 54 -0.72 9.16 -6.77
C GLN A 54 -0.84 9.67 -5.34
N ARG A 55 -1.83 10.52 -5.04
CA ARG A 55 -2.05 11.02 -3.69
C ARG A 55 -2.42 9.91 -2.71
N LEU A 56 -3.30 8.99 -3.12
CA LEU A 56 -3.73 7.86 -2.27
C LEU A 56 -2.57 6.91 -1.99
N ALA A 57 -1.80 6.53 -3.01
CA ALA A 57 -0.62 5.66 -2.87
C ALA A 57 0.44 6.28 -1.98
N THR A 58 0.75 7.56 -2.16
CA THR A 58 1.73 8.29 -1.36
C THR A 58 1.30 8.37 0.11
N ALA A 59 0.03 8.69 0.38
CA ALA A 59 -0.50 8.76 1.74
C ALA A 59 -0.47 7.39 2.43
N LEU A 60 -0.89 6.35 1.71
CA LEU A 60 -0.90 4.97 2.21
C LEU A 60 0.52 4.48 2.55
N PHE A 61 1.49 4.71 1.65
CA PHE A 61 2.90 4.38 1.89
C PHE A 61 3.45 5.10 3.11
N ALA A 62 3.26 6.43 3.20
CA ALA A 62 3.77 7.25 4.31
C ALA A 62 3.22 6.78 5.66
N GLU A 63 1.94 6.45 5.72
CA GLU A 63 1.27 5.97 6.94
C GLU A 63 1.83 4.61 7.39
N HIS A 64 1.89 3.63 6.48
CA HIS A 64 2.41 2.30 6.81
C HIS A 64 3.90 2.30 7.14
N ARG A 65 4.68 3.18 6.51
CA ARG A 65 6.08 3.41 6.86
C ARG A 65 6.21 3.98 8.27
N SER A 66 5.43 5.02 8.61
CA SER A 66 5.48 5.66 9.92
C SER A 66 5.07 4.70 11.05
N ARG A 67 4.10 3.84 10.80
CA ARG A 67 3.60 2.82 11.76
C ARG A 67 4.41 1.54 11.78
N ARG A 68 5.36 1.36 10.86
CA ARG A 68 6.13 0.13 10.67
C ARG A 68 5.24 -1.10 10.45
N THR A 69 4.16 -0.92 9.68
CA THR A 69 3.20 -1.99 9.33
C THR A 69 3.28 -2.39 7.86
N GLY A 70 4.04 -1.67 7.06
CA GLY A 70 4.20 -1.95 5.63
C GLY A 70 5.24 -3.03 5.36
N VAL A 71 4.95 -3.86 4.37
CA VAL A 71 5.80 -4.95 3.90
C VAL A 71 5.87 -4.93 2.38
N VAL A 72 7.03 -5.24 1.84
CA VAL A 72 7.28 -5.51 0.42
C VAL A 72 8.09 -6.79 0.29
N SER A 73 8.40 -7.24 -0.94
CA SER A 73 9.36 -8.31 -1.19
C SER A 73 10.49 -7.84 -2.09
N LEU A 74 11.55 -8.67 -2.22
CA LEU A 74 12.61 -8.42 -3.20
C LEU A 74 12.07 -8.33 -4.63
N GLN A 75 11.06 -9.16 -4.97
CA GLN A 75 10.38 -9.10 -6.26
C GLN A 75 9.78 -7.71 -6.50
N VAL A 76 9.04 -7.17 -5.53
CA VAL A 76 8.43 -5.83 -5.63
C VAL A 76 9.48 -4.75 -5.87
N LEU A 77 10.61 -4.80 -5.16
CA LEU A 77 11.70 -3.83 -5.35
C LEU A 77 12.31 -3.91 -6.76
N GLN A 78 12.49 -5.13 -7.28
CA GLN A 78 13.01 -5.37 -8.63
C GLN A 78 12.04 -4.88 -9.71
N GLU A 79 10.77 -5.24 -9.59
CA GLU A 79 9.71 -4.82 -10.52
C GLU A 79 9.52 -3.30 -10.48
N TYR A 80 9.51 -2.70 -9.28
CA TYR A 80 9.42 -1.25 -9.16
C TYR A 80 10.54 -0.55 -9.95
N PHE A 81 11.80 -0.95 -9.79
CA PHE A 81 12.92 -0.35 -10.52
C PHE A 81 12.73 -0.45 -12.04
N VAL A 82 12.33 -1.63 -12.52
CA VAL A 82 12.12 -1.86 -13.95
C VAL A 82 10.97 -1.01 -14.50
N VAL A 83 9.83 -0.98 -13.80
CA VAL A 83 8.65 -0.22 -14.24
C VAL A 83 8.90 1.30 -14.16
N ALA A 84 9.47 1.77 -13.06
CA ALA A 84 9.81 3.19 -12.86
C ALA A 84 10.74 3.72 -13.96
N THR A 85 11.78 2.97 -14.32
CA THR A 85 12.75 3.40 -15.34
C THR A 85 12.22 3.24 -16.76
N ARG A 86 11.54 2.13 -17.09
CA ARG A 86 11.13 1.82 -18.46
C ARG A 86 9.78 2.43 -18.84
N LYS A 87 8.82 2.44 -17.92
CA LYS A 87 7.45 2.91 -18.19
C LYS A 87 7.24 4.38 -17.83
N LEU A 88 7.73 4.80 -16.66
CA LEU A 88 7.60 6.18 -16.21
C LEU A 88 8.75 7.08 -16.64
N GLY A 89 9.84 6.52 -17.21
CA GLY A 89 11.01 7.29 -17.65
C GLY A 89 11.79 7.93 -16.51
N ILE A 90 11.66 7.43 -15.28
CA ILE A 90 12.39 7.94 -14.13
C ILE A 90 13.88 7.62 -14.30
N GLU A 91 14.72 8.63 -14.07
CA GLU A 91 16.17 8.48 -14.17
C GLU A 91 16.67 7.40 -13.19
N PRO A 92 17.59 6.48 -13.60
CA PRO A 92 17.97 5.32 -12.79
C PRO A 92 18.49 5.63 -11.39
N LEU A 93 19.21 6.74 -11.19
CA LEU A 93 19.67 7.14 -9.85
C LEU A 93 18.52 7.63 -8.97
N VAL A 94 17.50 8.27 -9.56
CA VAL A 94 16.29 8.66 -8.83
C VAL A 94 15.48 7.41 -8.46
N ALA A 95 15.30 6.48 -9.40
CA ALA A 95 14.62 5.21 -9.16
C ALA A 95 15.35 4.37 -8.07
N ARG A 96 16.69 4.37 -8.07
CA ARG A 96 17.48 3.72 -7.01
C ARG A 96 17.17 4.31 -5.62
N ARG A 97 17.14 5.64 -5.49
CA ARG A 97 16.80 6.29 -4.21
C ARG A 97 15.37 5.96 -3.75
N LYS A 98 14.44 5.81 -4.69
CA LYS A 98 13.09 5.36 -4.39
C LYS A 98 13.05 3.91 -3.89
N VAL A 99 13.83 3.01 -4.49
CA VAL A 99 14.00 1.64 -4.00
C VAL A 99 14.58 1.64 -2.57
N GLU A 100 15.58 2.48 -2.28
CA GLU A 100 16.13 2.63 -0.92
C GLU A 100 15.04 3.08 0.07
N LEU A 101 14.18 4.02 -0.33
CA LEU A 101 13.07 4.50 0.49
C LEU A 101 12.01 3.41 0.72
N ILE A 102 11.64 2.65 -0.33
CA ILE A 102 10.67 1.56 -0.24
C ILE A 102 11.22 0.43 0.66
N ALA A 103 12.54 0.17 0.59
CA ALA A 103 13.21 -0.82 1.42
C ALA A 103 13.32 -0.44 2.92
N GLU A 104 12.84 0.75 3.32
CA GLU A 104 12.63 1.07 4.75
C GLU A 104 11.40 0.36 5.34
N LEU A 105 10.48 -0.16 4.50
CA LEU A 105 9.48 -1.13 4.91
C LEU A 105 10.15 -2.47 5.22
N ASP A 106 9.43 -3.37 5.89
CA ASP A 106 9.92 -4.73 6.06
C ASP A 106 10.02 -5.44 4.70
N VAL A 107 11.17 -6.05 4.41
CA VAL A 107 11.39 -6.73 3.14
C VAL A 107 11.30 -8.25 3.33
N ALA A 108 10.25 -8.86 2.79
CA ALA A 108 10.12 -10.33 2.75
C ALA A 108 11.12 -10.92 1.74
N THR A 109 11.80 -11.97 2.17
CA THR A 109 12.83 -12.68 1.38
C THR A 109 12.46 -14.15 1.24
N PRO A 110 11.56 -14.52 0.30
CA PRO A 110 11.20 -15.91 0.06
C PRO A 110 12.42 -16.77 -0.26
N ASP A 111 12.44 -17.98 0.28
CA ASP A 111 13.45 -18.98 -0.05
C ASP A 111 12.93 -19.96 -1.13
N VAL A 112 13.69 -21.03 -1.40
CA VAL A 112 13.31 -22.04 -2.40
C VAL A 112 12.00 -22.72 -2.02
N SER A 113 11.74 -22.97 -0.74
CA SER A 113 10.51 -23.62 -0.29
C SER A 113 9.28 -22.73 -0.51
N ASP A 114 9.43 -21.41 -0.38
CA ASP A 114 8.38 -20.45 -0.68
C ASP A 114 8.09 -20.34 -2.18
N ILE A 115 9.13 -20.46 -3.02
CA ILE A 115 8.96 -20.53 -4.47
C ILE A 115 8.16 -21.77 -4.86
N LEU A 116 8.47 -22.93 -4.27
CA LEU A 116 7.72 -24.17 -4.51
C LEU A 116 6.26 -24.04 -4.06
N ALA A 117 6.02 -23.44 -2.90
CA ALA A 117 4.67 -23.15 -2.41
C ALA A 117 3.90 -22.20 -3.36
N ALA A 118 4.57 -21.19 -3.91
CA ALA A 118 3.97 -20.29 -4.91
C ALA A 118 3.62 -21.04 -6.21
N ILE A 119 4.43 -22.01 -6.65
CA ILE A 119 4.11 -22.89 -7.79
C ILE A 119 2.86 -23.72 -7.51
N ASP A 120 2.70 -24.23 -6.28
CA ASP A 120 1.49 -24.96 -5.91
C ASP A 120 0.26 -24.05 -5.88
N LEU A 121 0.35 -22.84 -5.35
CA LEU A 121 -0.71 -21.82 -5.42
C LEU A 121 -1.10 -21.51 -6.88
N HIS A 122 -0.13 -21.32 -7.76
CA HIS A 122 -0.34 -21.13 -9.19
C HIS A 122 -1.15 -22.29 -9.79
N ARG A 123 -0.74 -23.55 -9.52
CA ARG A 123 -1.39 -24.76 -10.06
C ARG A 123 -2.81 -24.96 -9.53
N LEU A 124 -3.02 -24.69 -8.23
CA LEU A 124 -4.30 -24.97 -7.56
C LEU A 124 -5.34 -23.89 -7.81
N HIS A 125 -4.93 -22.63 -7.91
CA HIS A 125 -5.85 -21.47 -7.95
C HIS A 125 -5.84 -20.69 -9.26
N GLY A 126 -4.97 -21.06 -10.20
CA GLY A 126 -4.92 -20.41 -11.53
C GLY A 126 -4.36 -18.99 -11.53
N PHE A 127 -3.70 -18.55 -10.46
CA PHE A 127 -2.97 -17.26 -10.46
C PHE A 127 -1.78 -17.30 -11.43
N SER A 128 -1.31 -16.16 -11.91
CA SER A 128 0.02 -16.13 -12.50
C SER A 128 1.07 -16.56 -11.47
N PHE A 129 2.21 -17.07 -11.91
CA PHE A 129 3.30 -17.43 -10.98
C PHE A 129 3.75 -16.22 -10.14
N TRP A 130 3.82 -15.05 -10.78
CA TRP A 130 4.25 -13.81 -10.12
C TRP A 130 3.26 -13.36 -9.05
N ASP A 131 1.94 -13.45 -9.34
CA ASP A 131 0.88 -13.17 -8.36
C ASP A 131 0.91 -14.16 -7.21
N ALA A 132 1.10 -15.45 -7.50
CA ALA A 132 1.23 -16.47 -6.48
C ALA A 132 2.45 -16.22 -5.57
N LEU A 133 3.55 -15.72 -6.11
CA LEU A 133 4.74 -15.35 -5.33
C LEU A 133 4.52 -14.10 -4.46
N ILE A 134 3.75 -13.12 -4.94
CA ILE A 134 3.29 -11.97 -4.12
C ILE A 134 2.44 -12.46 -2.95
N LEU A 135 1.43 -13.31 -3.21
CA LEU A 135 0.57 -13.88 -2.17
C LEU A 135 1.38 -14.66 -1.13
N ARG A 136 2.31 -15.51 -1.59
CA ARG A 136 3.19 -16.27 -0.70
C ARG A 136 4.09 -15.36 0.14
N SER A 137 4.70 -14.34 -0.46
CA SER A 137 5.54 -13.38 0.25
C SER A 137 4.77 -12.61 1.31
N ALA A 138 3.53 -12.21 1.02
CA ALA A 138 2.67 -11.52 1.97
C ALA A 138 2.29 -12.44 3.15
N THR A 139 1.96 -13.70 2.87
CA THR A 139 1.62 -14.72 3.89
C THR A 139 2.84 -15.04 4.75
N LEU A 140 4.01 -15.26 4.14
CA LEU A 140 5.29 -15.50 4.82
C LEU A 140 5.61 -14.38 5.82
N ALA A 141 5.36 -13.13 5.43
CA ALA A 141 5.60 -11.97 6.28
C ALA A 141 4.52 -11.76 7.35
N GLY A 142 3.50 -12.63 7.46
CA GLY A 142 2.41 -12.49 8.41
C GLY A 142 1.48 -11.29 8.13
N CYS A 143 1.36 -10.88 6.88
CA CYS A 143 0.42 -9.84 6.50
C CYS A 143 -1.01 -10.37 6.53
N THR A 144 -1.95 -9.49 6.88
CA THR A 144 -3.39 -9.76 6.84
C THR A 144 -4.08 -8.99 5.71
N VAL A 145 -3.38 -8.05 5.11
CA VAL A 145 -3.84 -7.23 3.98
C VAL A 145 -2.80 -7.25 2.87
N LEU A 146 -3.26 -7.35 1.62
CA LEU A 146 -2.51 -7.11 0.40
C LEU A 146 -3.14 -5.93 -0.34
N PHE A 147 -2.41 -4.84 -0.49
CA PHE A 147 -2.80 -3.74 -1.36
C PHE A 147 -2.38 -4.03 -2.79
N SER A 148 -3.34 -4.18 -3.68
CA SER A 148 -3.12 -4.42 -5.11
C SER A 148 -4.34 -3.99 -5.94
N GLU A 149 -4.10 -3.52 -7.16
CA GLU A 149 -5.14 -3.23 -8.16
C GLU A 149 -5.39 -4.43 -9.09
N ASP A 150 -4.44 -5.36 -9.20
CA ASP A 150 -4.46 -6.44 -10.20
C ASP A 150 -5.28 -7.66 -9.76
N PHE A 151 -5.53 -7.81 -8.47
CA PHE A 151 -6.36 -8.88 -7.94
C PHE A 151 -7.83 -8.44 -7.83
N GLN A 152 -8.71 -9.44 -7.71
CA GLN A 152 -10.11 -9.18 -7.37
C GLN A 152 -10.20 -8.57 -5.96
N ASP A 153 -10.72 -7.33 -5.88
CA ASP A 153 -10.91 -6.59 -4.65
C ASP A 153 -11.82 -7.35 -3.65
N GLU A 154 -11.53 -7.18 -2.35
CA GLU A 154 -12.23 -7.82 -1.22
C GLU A 154 -12.13 -9.36 -1.17
N ARG A 155 -11.35 -9.98 -2.06
CA ARG A 155 -11.12 -11.43 -2.03
C ARG A 155 -10.27 -11.80 -0.82
N GLN A 156 -10.57 -12.94 -0.21
CA GLN A 156 -9.72 -13.55 0.82
C GLN A 156 -9.02 -14.79 0.26
N ILE A 157 -7.71 -14.87 0.48
CA ILE A 157 -6.86 -15.98 0.06
C ILE A 157 -5.94 -16.31 1.23
N GLU A 158 -6.04 -17.54 1.79
CA GLU A 158 -5.20 -18.01 2.90
C GLU A 158 -5.13 -17.04 4.10
N GLY A 159 -6.25 -16.38 4.43
CA GLY A 159 -6.30 -15.38 5.52
C GLY A 159 -5.84 -13.98 5.14
N LEU A 160 -5.31 -13.79 3.93
CA LEU A 160 -4.90 -12.51 3.38
C LEU A 160 -6.10 -11.85 2.67
N ARG A 161 -6.48 -10.65 3.10
CA ARG A 161 -7.52 -9.86 2.44
C ARG A 161 -6.89 -8.96 1.38
N ILE A 162 -7.39 -9.04 0.17
CA ILE A 162 -6.98 -8.17 -0.93
C ILE A 162 -7.80 -6.89 -0.90
N VAL A 163 -7.13 -5.76 -1.01
CA VAL A 163 -7.74 -4.43 -1.00
C VAL A 163 -7.20 -3.61 -2.16
N ASN A 164 -8.08 -3.16 -3.04
CA ASN A 164 -7.73 -2.15 -4.02
C ASN A 164 -7.85 -0.75 -3.36
N PRO A 165 -6.74 -0.03 -3.11
CA PRO A 165 -6.78 1.24 -2.40
C PRO A 165 -7.34 2.40 -3.24
N PHE A 166 -7.67 2.16 -4.51
CA PHE A 166 -8.10 3.17 -5.48
C PHE A 166 -9.61 3.13 -5.80
N ARG A 167 -10.35 2.22 -5.14
CA ARG A 167 -11.80 2.08 -5.29
C ARG A 167 -12.57 2.64 -4.11
#